data_32595839147ae150fd6946812637a5e8
#
_entry.id   32595839147ae150fd6946812637a5e8
#
_cell.length_a   1.000
_cell.length_b   1.000
_cell.length_c   1.000
_cell.angle_alpha   90.00
_cell.angle_beta   90.00
_cell.angle_gamma   90.00
#
_symmetry.space_group_name_H-M   'P 1'
#
loop_
_entity.id
_entity.type
_entity.pdbx_description
1 polymer ?
#
loop_
_entity_poly.entity_id
_entity_poly.type
_entity_poly.pdbx_seq_one_letter_code
_entity_poly.pdbx_strand_id
1 'polypeptide(L)'
;MTSPPVALVTGASRGIGKRLCVDLAHAGYDVVCAARSSSAHPAKLPGTVEETAHAVEATGRRALAATLDVQDEAAVAALVDRVYATWGRCDLLVNNAAVAPPKPALQDSTKRWRMAFDVNVHGPFYLMYHLCPRMAATGGRVINVSSAAAVFPEFGRASYTATKLALEGMTQALAHNLRGTVAVNCLRIELTILTEGFEATLPANFDTSAFEDAGIMSDAVLWFARQPLEVTGRIVTLGDLRAQGVVRPPTRATRSR
;
A
#
# COMPACT_ATOMS: atom_id res chain seq x y z
N MET A 1 7.90 7.06 -28.57
CA MET A 1 7.96 6.13 -27.40
C MET A 1 6.98 6.64 -26.37
N THR A 2 6.06 5.82 -25.88
CA THR A 2 5.15 6.20 -24.79
C THR A 2 5.95 6.40 -23.51
N SER A 3 5.66 7.47 -22.76
CA SER A 3 6.31 7.69 -21.46
C SER A 3 6.00 6.53 -20.50
N PRO A 4 6.95 6.14 -19.64
CA PRO A 4 6.73 5.07 -18.67
C PRO A 4 5.52 5.35 -17.77
N PRO A 5 4.79 4.31 -17.34
CA PRO A 5 3.73 4.47 -16.38
C PRO A 5 4.28 4.90 -15.01
N VAL A 6 3.47 5.59 -14.22
CA VAL A 6 3.84 6.12 -12.90
C VAL A 6 3.02 5.46 -11.81
N ALA A 7 3.69 4.94 -10.79
CA ALA A 7 3.05 4.38 -9.59
C ALA A 7 3.32 5.23 -8.36
N LEU A 8 2.30 5.44 -7.52
CA LEU A 8 2.43 6.03 -6.20
C LEU A 8 2.16 4.97 -5.13
N VAL A 9 3.13 4.74 -4.26
CA VAL A 9 3.02 3.76 -3.15
C VAL A 9 3.14 4.48 -1.82
N THR A 10 2.16 4.30 -0.95
CA THR A 10 2.22 4.82 0.43
C THR A 10 2.80 3.80 1.41
N GLY A 11 3.40 4.29 2.50
CA GLY A 11 4.12 3.42 3.44
C GLY A 11 5.40 2.83 2.84
N ALA A 12 6.03 3.56 1.93
CA ALA A 12 7.12 3.10 1.06
C ALA A 12 8.51 3.08 1.72
N SER A 13 8.67 3.50 2.98
CA SER A 13 10.00 3.60 3.60
C SER A 13 10.62 2.25 3.97
N ARG A 14 9.84 1.19 4.12
CA ARG A 14 10.27 -0.18 4.51
C ARG A 14 9.23 -1.24 4.16
N GLY A 15 9.53 -2.50 4.45
CA GLY A 15 8.62 -3.64 4.39
C GLY A 15 7.96 -3.81 3.03
N ILE A 16 6.66 -4.10 3.04
CA ILE A 16 5.86 -4.33 1.83
C ILE A 16 5.94 -3.12 0.88
N GLY A 17 5.81 -1.90 1.41
CA GLY A 17 5.83 -0.69 0.57
C GLY A 17 7.15 -0.46 -0.16
N LYS A 18 8.30 -0.66 0.53
CA LYS A 18 9.62 -0.61 -0.10
C LYS A 18 9.77 -1.67 -1.19
N ARG A 19 9.39 -2.92 -0.88
CA ARG A 19 9.46 -4.03 -1.83
C ARG A 19 8.60 -3.76 -3.06
N LEU A 20 7.36 -3.28 -2.88
CA LEU A 20 6.48 -2.88 -3.97
C LEU A 20 7.11 -1.83 -4.89
N CYS A 21 7.75 -0.78 -4.31
CA CYS A 21 8.40 0.26 -5.11
C CYS A 21 9.48 -0.33 -6.03
N VAL A 22 10.34 -1.20 -5.51
CA VAL A 22 11.43 -1.80 -6.28
C VAL A 22 10.89 -2.75 -7.35
N ASP A 23 9.92 -3.60 -7.02
CA ASP A 23 9.37 -4.57 -7.96
C ASP A 23 8.53 -3.88 -9.07
N LEU A 24 7.82 -2.78 -8.75
CA LEU A 24 7.15 -1.94 -9.74
C LEU A 24 8.15 -1.27 -10.69
N ALA A 25 9.30 -0.83 -10.16
CA ALA A 25 10.37 -0.29 -11.00
C ALA A 25 10.92 -1.35 -11.96
N HIS A 26 11.18 -2.56 -11.50
CA HIS A 26 11.56 -3.69 -12.37
C HIS A 26 10.49 -4.00 -13.43
N ALA A 27 9.21 -3.76 -13.13
CA ALA A 27 8.11 -3.90 -14.07
C ALA A 27 7.95 -2.70 -15.03
N GLY A 28 8.83 -1.69 -14.95
CA GLY A 28 8.90 -0.56 -15.88
C GLY A 28 8.22 0.73 -15.42
N TYR A 29 7.73 0.81 -14.18
CA TYR A 29 7.13 2.03 -13.62
C TYR A 29 8.20 3.02 -13.15
N ASP A 30 7.96 4.32 -13.34
CA ASP A 30 8.53 5.36 -12.51
C ASP A 30 7.75 5.40 -11.18
N VAL A 31 8.40 5.65 -10.04
CA VAL A 31 7.78 5.37 -8.73
C VAL A 31 7.85 6.56 -7.79
N VAL A 32 6.72 6.92 -7.20
CA VAL A 32 6.62 7.84 -6.05
C VAL A 32 6.64 7.02 -4.76
N CYS A 33 7.70 7.17 -4.00
CA CYS A 33 7.92 6.50 -2.71
C CYS A 33 7.45 7.43 -1.59
N ALA A 34 6.22 7.24 -1.08
CA ALA A 34 5.63 8.14 -0.09
C ALA A 34 5.54 7.50 1.29
N ALA A 35 6.10 8.14 2.32
CA ALA A 35 5.97 7.74 3.72
C ALA A 35 6.38 8.87 4.65
N ARG A 36 6.09 8.75 5.95
CA ARG A 36 6.51 9.72 6.97
C ARG A 36 8.01 9.69 7.27
N SER A 37 8.63 8.50 7.16
CA SER A 37 10.06 8.32 7.47
C SER A 37 10.92 8.79 6.32
N SER A 38 11.72 9.80 6.57
CA SER A 38 12.70 10.37 5.66
C SER A 38 14.02 10.60 6.38
N SER A 39 15.07 10.94 5.65
CA SER A 39 16.38 11.29 6.23
C SER A 39 16.29 12.47 7.19
N ALA A 40 15.41 13.45 6.91
CA ALA A 40 15.14 14.58 7.79
C ALA A 40 14.26 14.23 9.00
N HIS A 41 13.42 13.20 8.89
CA HIS A 41 12.47 12.76 9.93
C HIS A 41 12.58 11.24 10.11
N PRO A 42 13.66 10.74 10.71
CA PRO A 42 13.88 9.31 10.87
C PRO A 42 12.88 8.72 11.88
N ALA A 43 12.40 7.52 11.59
CA ALA A 43 11.56 6.76 12.53
C ALA A 43 12.42 5.91 13.47
N LYS A 44 11.77 5.27 14.48
CA LYS A 44 12.46 4.32 15.37
C LYS A 44 13.01 3.09 14.64
N LEU A 45 12.31 2.64 13.60
CA LEU A 45 12.76 1.53 12.76
C LEU A 45 13.50 2.07 11.54
N PRO A 46 14.55 1.37 11.05
CA PRO A 46 15.31 1.77 9.88
C PRO A 46 14.44 1.82 8.62
N GLY A 47 14.91 2.53 7.60
CA GLY A 47 14.28 2.70 6.31
C GLY A 47 13.64 4.07 6.12
N THR A 48 14.00 4.71 5.00
CA THR A 48 13.52 6.03 4.60
C THR A 48 12.99 6.01 3.16
N VAL A 49 12.25 7.04 2.79
CA VAL A 49 11.76 7.19 1.41
C VAL A 49 12.89 7.43 0.42
N GLU A 50 13.98 8.08 0.86
CA GLU A 50 15.16 8.32 0.04
C GLU A 50 15.92 7.02 -0.25
N GLU A 51 16.10 6.15 0.76
CA GLU A 51 16.72 4.82 0.56
C GLU A 51 15.90 3.98 -0.44
N THR A 52 14.57 4.05 -0.35
CA THR A 52 13.69 3.35 -1.28
C THR A 52 13.77 3.95 -2.69
N ALA A 53 13.80 5.27 -2.80
CA ALA A 53 13.97 5.96 -4.08
C ALA A 53 15.31 5.59 -4.75
N HIS A 54 16.41 5.57 -4.01
CA HIS A 54 17.71 5.12 -4.53
C HIS A 54 17.67 3.66 -5.01
N ALA A 55 16.95 2.78 -4.29
CA ALA A 55 16.78 1.39 -4.73
C ALA A 55 15.96 1.28 -6.03
N VAL A 56 14.96 2.14 -6.22
CA VAL A 56 14.21 2.28 -7.49
C VAL A 56 15.13 2.79 -8.60
N GLU A 57 15.91 3.84 -8.35
CA GLU A 57 16.84 4.43 -9.33
C GLU A 57 17.92 3.44 -9.78
N ALA A 58 18.36 2.57 -8.89
CA ALA A 58 19.31 1.50 -9.22
C ALA A 58 18.77 0.49 -10.26
N THR A 59 17.43 0.43 -10.47
CA THR A 59 16.81 -0.37 -11.54
C THR A 59 16.81 0.34 -12.91
N GLY A 60 17.28 1.59 -12.97
CA GLY A 60 17.22 2.44 -14.17
C GLY A 60 15.89 3.20 -14.35
N ARG A 61 15.00 3.17 -13.34
CA ARG A 61 13.74 3.93 -13.33
C ARG A 61 13.90 5.23 -12.55
N ARG A 62 13.00 6.20 -12.79
CA ARG A 62 12.97 7.44 -12.01
C ARG A 62 12.18 7.24 -10.73
N ALA A 63 12.63 7.86 -9.66
CA ALA A 63 11.95 7.86 -8.38
C ALA A 63 11.66 9.28 -7.88
N LEU A 64 10.63 9.40 -7.04
CA LEU A 64 10.33 10.59 -6.26
C LEU A 64 10.20 10.19 -4.80
N ALA A 65 11.19 10.53 -4.00
CA ALA A 65 11.06 10.44 -2.54
C ALA A 65 10.12 11.54 -2.04
N ALA A 66 9.09 11.14 -1.28
CA ALA A 66 8.09 12.05 -0.75
C ALA A 66 7.85 11.80 0.74
N THR A 67 8.26 12.74 1.58
CA THR A 67 7.85 12.74 2.99
C THR A 67 6.38 13.10 3.04
N LEU A 68 5.53 12.18 3.50
CA LEU A 68 4.08 12.33 3.53
C LEU A 68 3.50 11.71 4.79
N ASP A 69 2.77 12.48 5.57
CA ASP A 69 1.75 11.95 6.49
C ASP A 69 0.41 11.92 5.74
N VAL A 70 -0.12 10.73 5.53
CA VAL A 70 -1.39 10.54 4.81
C VAL A 70 -2.60 11.12 5.55
N GLN A 71 -2.45 11.49 6.84
CA GLN A 71 -3.49 12.17 7.63
C GLN A 71 -3.64 13.65 7.25
N ASP A 72 -2.63 14.24 6.63
CA ASP A 72 -2.61 15.63 6.21
C ASP A 72 -3.11 15.74 4.75
N GLU A 73 -4.38 16.13 4.60
CA GLU A 73 -5.01 16.27 3.28
C GLU A 73 -4.30 17.33 2.42
N ALA A 74 -3.84 18.43 3.00
CA ALA A 74 -3.14 19.48 2.25
C ALA A 74 -1.77 18.97 1.72
N ALA A 75 -1.05 18.18 2.53
CA ALA A 75 0.18 17.53 2.09
C ALA A 75 -0.08 16.48 1.00
N VAL A 76 -1.18 15.75 1.07
CA VAL A 76 -1.61 14.82 0.01
C VAL A 76 -1.89 15.57 -1.28
N ALA A 77 -2.66 16.65 -1.24
CA ALA A 77 -2.96 17.48 -2.42
C ALA A 77 -1.68 18.03 -3.06
N ALA A 78 -0.77 18.59 -2.25
CA ALA A 78 0.51 19.10 -2.72
C ALA A 78 1.40 18.01 -3.35
N LEU A 79 1.40 16.77 -2.79
CA LEU A 79 2.10 15.65 -3.40
C LEU A 79 1.51 15.29 -4.76
N VAL A 80 0.19 15.24 -4.89
CA VAL A 80 -0.49 14.96 -6.17
C VAL A 80 -0.12 16.00 -7.22
N ASP A 81 -0.10 17.29 -6.86
CA ASP A 81 0.32 18.37 -7.78
C ASP A 81 1.78 18.18 -8.21
N ARG A 82 2.67 17.86 -7.28
CA ARG A 82 4.08 17.56 -7.57
C ARG A 82 4.25 16.36 -8.52
N VAL A 83 3.46 15.28 -8.34
CA VAL A 83 3.48 14.11 -9.23
C VAL A 83 3.11 14.51 -10.66
N TYR A 84 2.03 15.27 -10.82
CA TYR A 84 1.59 15.70 -12.14
C TYR A 84 2.51 16.76 -12.77
N ALA A 85 3.11 17.65 -11.96
CA ALA A 85 4.14 18.57 -12.45
C ALA A 85 5.40 17.82 -12.95
N THR A 86 5.74 16.67 -12.34
CA THR A 86 6.94 15.90 -12.67
C THR A 86 6.75 14.96 -13.87
N TRP A 87 5.59 14.33 -13.99
CA TRP A 87 5.33 13.26 -15.00
C TRP A 87 4.09 13.47 -15.85
N GLY A 88 3.20 14.39 -15.48
CA GLY A 88 1.92 14.61 -16.16
C GLY A 88 0.90 13.50 -15.98
N ARG A 89 1.22 12.45 -15.20
CA ARG A 89 0.38 11.26 -15.03
C ARG A 89 0.62 10.54 -13.71
N CYS A 90 -0.37 9.77 -13.30
CA CYS A 90 -0.25 8.70 -12.32
C CYS A 90 -1.18 7.56 -12.79
N ASP A 91 -0.65 6.35 -12.95
CA ASP A 91 -1.37 5.21 -13.53
C ASP A 91 -1.79 4.19 -12.48
N LEU A 92 -1.05 4.14 -11.37
CA LEU A 92 -1.27 3.20 -10.28
C LEU A 92 -1.11 3.89 -8.93
N LEU A 93 -2.14 3.80 -8.08
CA LEU A 93 -2.06 4.15 -6.67
C LEU A 93 -2.12 2.87 -5.83
N VAL A 94 -1.15 2.69 -4.92
CA VAL A 94 -1.18 1.62 -3.92
C VAL A 94 -1.28 2.24 -2.52
N ASN A 95 -2.47 2.18 -1.93
CA ASN A 95 -2.73 2.58 -0.55
C ASN A 95 -2.29 1.45 0.40
N ASN A 96 -0.99 1.44 0.74
CA ASN A 96 -0.37 0.43 1.58
C ASN A 96 -0.07 0.93 3.01
N ALA A 97 0.08 2.25 3.21
CA ALA A 97 0.30 2.81 4.55
C ALA A 97 -0.83 2.41 5.52
N ALA A 98 -0.46 1.86 6.68
CA ALA A 98 -1.42 1.48 7.70
C ALA A 98 -0.81 1.50 9.11
N VAL A 99 -1.68 1.61 10.12
CA VAL A 99 -1.35 1.42 11.53
C VAL A 99 -2.32 0.42 12.15
N ALA A 100 -1.80 -0.42 13.05
CA ALA A 100 -2.58 -1.42 13.79
C ALA A 100 -2.26 -1.29 15.29
N PRO A 101 -2.94 -0.38 16.03
CA PRO A 101 -2.70 -0.23 17.46
C PRO A 101 -2.93 -1.56 18.22
N PRO A 102 -1.94 -2.06 18.99
CA PRO A 102 -1.98 -3.42 19.53
C PRO A 102 -2.62 -3.48 20.94
N LYS A 103 -3.76 -2.81 21.14
CA LYS A 103 -4.45 -2.80 22.44
C LYS A 103 -5.95 -3.08 22.28
N PRO A 104 -6.57 -3.77 23.26
CA PRO A 104 -8.03 -3.88 23.32
C PRO A 104 -8.68 -2.50 23.27
N ALA A 105 -9.68 -2.31 22.43
CA ALA A 105 -10.24 -0.98 22.12
C ALA A 105 -10.75 -0.23 23.36
N LEU A 106 -11.35 -0.95 24.31
CA LEU A 106 -11.88 -0.35 25.55
C LEU A 106 -10.79 -0.04 26.60
N GLN A 107 -9.56 -0.45 26.36
CA GLN A 107 -8.36 -0.18 27.18
C GLN A 107 -7.40 0.78 26.48
N ASP A 108 -7.68 1.17 25.23
CA ASP A 108 -6.87 2.12 24.49
C ASP A 108 -7.49 3.52 24.48
N SER A 109 -6.70 4.53 24.15
CA SER A 109 -7.19 5.89 24.09
C SER A 109 -8.01 6.11 22.82
N THR A 110 -9.05 6.96 22.91
CA THR A 110 -9.82 7.39 21.75
C THR A 110 -8.94 8.13 20.72
N LYS A 111 -7.80 8.69 21.14
CA LYS A 111 -6.80 9.27 20.23
C LYS A 111 -6.22 8.23 19.27
N ARG A 112 -5.90 7.02 19.77
CA ARG A 112 -5.38 5.94 18.90
C ARG A 112 -6.46 5.36 17.98
N TRP A 113 -7.70 5.30 18.46
CA TRP A 113 -8.84 4.96 17.62
C TRP A 113 -8.95 5.91 16.43
N ARG A 114 -8.98 7.24 16.69
CA ARG A 114 -9.03 8.25 15.63
C ARG A 114 -7.84 8.14 14.68
N MET A 115 -6.61 8.04 15.22
CA MET A 115 -5.42 7.87 14.41
C MET A 115 -5.51 6.65 13.46
N ALA A 116 -6.11 5.54 13.89
CA ALA A 116 -6.30 4.39 13.02
C ALA A 116 -7.22 4.71 11.84
N PHE A 117 -8.31 5.46 12.07
CA PHE A 117 -9.19 5.91 10.99
C PHE A 117 -8.51 6.95 10.10
N ASP A 118 -7.79 7.91 10.68
CA ASP A 118 -7.10 8.96 9.93
C ASP A 118 -6.06 8.36 8.96
N VAL A 119 -5.29 7.37 9.41
CA VAL A 119 -4.28 6.73 8.56
C VAL A 119 -4.89 5.71 7.59
N ASN A 120 -5.77 4.81 8.09
CA ASN A 120 -6.18 3.63 7.32
C ASN A 120 -7.41 3.88 6.42
N VAL A 121 -8.17 4.95 6.67
CA VAL A 121 -9.42 5.27 5.94
C VAL A 121 -9.34 6.64 5.29
N HIS A 122 -9.13 7.71 6.09
CA HIS A 122 -9.10 9.08 5.56
C HIS A 122 -7.90 9.28 4.63
N GLY A 123 -6.71 8.79 4.97
CA GLY A 123 -5.53 8.88 4.11
C GLY A 123 -5.75 8.29 2.71
N PRO A 124 -6.17 7.02 2.57
CA PRO A 124 -6.57 6.45 1.29
C PRO A 124 -7.67 7.24 0.58
N PHE A 125 -8.66 7.76 1.33
CA PHE A 125 -9.71 8.61 0.75
C PHE A 125 -9.14 9.90 0.16
N TYR A 126 -8.29 10.64 0.87
CA TYR A 126 -7.67 11.87 0.37
C TYR A 126 -6.84 11.62 -0.89
N LEU A 127 -6.04 10.53 -0.91
CA LEU A 127 -5.29 10.15 -2.10
C LEU A 127 -6.20 9.86 -3.30
N MET A 128 -7.26 9.10 -3.10
CA MET A 128 -8.22 8.82 -4.17
C MET A 128 -8.99 10.08 -4.60
N TYR A 129 -9.38 10.93 -3.65
CA TYR A 129 -10.09 12.19 -3.92
C TYR A 129 -9.30 13.12 -4.83
N HIS A 130 -8.00 13.30 -4.58
CA HIS A 130 -7.15 14.19 -5.37
C HIS A 130 -6.58 13.54 -6.64
N LEU A 131 -6.37 12.20 -6.65
CA LEU A 131 -5.79 11.50 -7.80
C LEU A 131 -6.82 11.03 -8.82
N CYS A 132 -7.93 10.41 -8.39
CA CYS A 132 -8.85 9.75 -9.31
C CYS A 132 -9.44 10.67 -10.39
N PRO A 133 -9.82 11.94 -10.11
CA PRO A 133 -10.28 12.85 -11.16
C PRO A 133 -9.22 13.10 -12.25
N ARG A 134 -7.96 13.12 -11.88
CA ARG A 134 -6.83 13.31 -12.82
C ARG A 134 -6.47 12.02 -13.56
N MET A 135 -6.55 10.88 -12.88
CA MET A 135 -6.33 9.54 -13.46
C MET A 135 -7.41 9.17 -14.48
N ALA A 136 -8.63 9.68 -14.32
CA ALA A 136 -9.77 9.37 -15.19
C ALA A 136 -9.52 9.72 -16.66
N ALA A 137 -8.68 10.70 -16.95
CA ALA A 137 -8.33 11.11 -18.31
C ALA A 137 -7.50 10.05 -19.07
N THR A 138 -6.75 9.21 -18.37
CA THR A 138 -5.84 8.21 -18.96
C THR A 138 -6.20 6.76 -18.60
N GLY A 139 -7.15 6.57 -17.69
CA GLY A 139 -7.51 5.26 -17.15
C GLY A 139 -6.50 4.80 -16.09
N GLY A 140 -6.82 4.97 -14.81
CA GLY A 140 -5.94 4.59 -13.69
C GLY A 140 -6.42 3.37 -12.92
N ARG A 141 -5.57 2.91 -12.01
CA ARG A 141 -5.88 1.81 -11.09
C ARG A 141 -5.51 2.16 -9.67
N VAL A 142 -6.41 1.84 -8.75
CA VAL A 142 -6.19 1.99 -7.31
C VAL A 142 -6.26 0.64 -6.64
N ILE A 143 -5.29 0.34 -5.81
CA ILE A 143 -5.23 -0.88 -5.00
C ILE A 143 -5.15 -0.46 -3.53
N ASN A 144 -6.22 -0.77 -2.81
CA ASN A 144 -6.29 -0.58 -1.37
C ASN A 144 -5.85 -1.87 -0.68
N VAL A 145 -4.87 -1.80 0.22
CA VAL A 145 -4.36 -2.96 0.96
C VAL A 145 -5.18 -3.15 2.24
N SER A 146 -5.98 -4.21 2.27
CA SER A 146 -6.76 -4.65 3.43
C SER A 146 -6.10 -5.84 4.15
N SER A 147 -6.80 -6.44 5.07
CA SER A 147 -6.33 -7.55 5.91
C SER A 147 -7.48 -8.52 6.19
N ALA A 148 -7.18 -9.77 6.43
CA ALA A 148 -8.14 -10.75 6.96
C ALA A 148 -8.84 -10.26 8.24
N ALA A 149 -8.20 -9.38 9.01
CA ALA A 149 -8.80 -8.75 10.18
C ALA A 149 -10.11 -7.99 9.88
N ALA A 150 -10.38 -7.62 8.62
CA ALA A 150 -11.66 -7.02 8.21
C ALA A 150 -12.84 -7.98 8.41
N VAL A 151 -12.64 -9.28 8.22
CA VAL A 151 -13.70 -10.33 8.26
C VAL A 151 -13.49 -11.38 9.35
N PHE A 152 -12.25 -11.50 9.85
CA PHE A 152 -11.88 -12.36 10.97
C PHE A 152 -11.28 -11.50 12.09
N PRO A 153 -12.14 -10.96 13.01
CA PRO A 153 -11.68 -10.06 14.06
C PRO A 153 -10.72 -10.77 15.01
N GLU A 154 -9.61 -10.09 15.32
CA GLU A 154 -8.61 -10.55 16.28
C GLU A 154 -8.73 -9.78 17.59
N PHE A 155 -8.44 -10.45 18.72
CA PHE A 155 -8.38 -9.80 20.04
C PHE A 155 -7.38 -8.64 20.02
N GLY A 156 -7.79 -7.50 20.59
CA GLY A 156 -6.94 -6.32 20.68
C GLY A 156 -6.81 -5.50 19.39
N ARG A 157 -7.59 -5.81 18.34
CA ARG A 157 -7.49 -5.14 17.03
C ARG A 157 -8.78 -4.47 16.54
N ALA A 158 -9.69 -4.10 17.44
CA ALA A 158 -11.01 -3.59 17.03
C ALA A 158 -10.94 -2.35 16.11
N SER A 159 -10.05 -1.37 16.40
CA SER A 159 -9.87 -0.22 15.52
C SER A 159 -9.32 -0.62 14.14
N TYR A 160 -8.37 -1.55 14.11
CA TYR A 160 -7.80 -2.06 12.87
C TYR A 160 -8.85 -2.80 12.03
N THR A 161 -9.60 -3.71 12.65
CA THR A 161 -10.74 -4.42 12.03
C THR A 161 -11.73 -3.42 11.43
N ALA A 162 -12.21 -2.47 12.23
CA ALA A 162 -13.17 -1.48 11.77
C ALA A 162 -12.65 -0.65 10.58
N THR A 163 -11.38 -0.23 10.63
CA THR A 163 -10.79 0.55 9.53
C THR A 163 -10.59 -0.27 8.26
N LYS A 164 -10.21 -1.56 8.37
CA LYS A 164 -10.04 -2.40 7.18
C LYS A 164 -11.37 -2.77 6.53
N LEU A 165 -12.42 -3.01 7.34
CA LEU A 165 -13.78 -3.20 6.83
C LEU A 165 -14.31 -1.92 6.15
N ALA A 166 -14.07 -0.75 6.75
CA ALA A 166 -14.43 0.54 6.16
C ALA A 166 -13.72 0.78 4.81
N LEU A 167 -12.42 0.44 4.72
CA LEU A 167 -11.63 0.56 3.49
C LEU A 167 -12.17 -0.33 2.37
N GLU A 168 -12.61 -1.56 2.69
CA GLU A 168 -13.24 -2.47 1.72
C GLU A 168 -14.58 -1.92 1.23
N GLY A 169 -15.44 -1.42 2.13
CA GLY A 169 -16.71 -0.80 1.75
C GLY A 169 -16.50 0.45 0.89
N MET A 170 -15.54 1.31 1.25
CA MET A 170 -15.16 2.48 0.46
C MET A 170 -14.64 2.09 -0.92
N THR A 171 -13.84 1.02 -1.02
CA THR A 171 -13.35 0.47 -2.30
C THR A 171 -14.52 0.15 -3.24
N GLN A 172 -15.53 -0.58 -2.76
CA GLN A 172 -16.68 -0.98 -3.56
C GLN A 172 -17.53 0.23 -3.99
N ALA A 173 -17.77 1.17 -3.07
CA ALA A 173 -18.53 2.38 -3.35
C ALA A 173 -17.85 3.27 -4.42
N LEU A 174 -16.55 3.53 -4.28
CA LEU A 174 -15.80 4.34 -5.24
C LEU A 174 -15.61 3.62 -6.58
N ALA A 175 -15.45 2.30 -6.59
CA ALA A 175 -15.43 1.51 -7.83
C ALA A 175 -16.73 1.68 -8.64
N HIS A 176 -17.88 1.78 -7.96
CA HIS A 176 -19.15 2.05 -8.62
C HIS A 176 -19.18 3.47 -9.24
N ASN A 177 -18.73 4.46 -8.49
CA ASN A 177 -18.74 5.87 -8.92
C ASN A 177 -17.75 6.15 -10.07
N LEU A 178 -16.63 5.40 -10.13
CA LEU A 178 -15.54 5.62 -11.08
C LEU A 178 -15.52 4.59 -12.22
N ARG A 179 -16.62 3.84 -12.39
CA ARG A 179 -16.74 2.79 -13.40
C ARG A 179 -16.39 3.31 -14.81
N GLY A 180 -15.51 2.59 -15.51
CA GLY A 180 -15.07 2.92 -16.86
C GLY A 180 -13.97 4.00 -16.94
N THR A 181 -13.61 4.64 -15.81
CA THR A 181 -12.57 5.67 -15.78
C THR A 181 -11.38 5.29 -14.89
N VAL A 182 -11.63 4.82 -13.67
CA VAL A 182 -10.59 4.35 -12.75
C VAL A 182 -11.05 3.05 -12.11
N ALA A 183 -10.24 2.01 -12.19
CA ALA A 183 -10.50 0.75 -11.49
C ALA A 183 -10.01 0.85 -10.03
N VAL A 184 -10.92 0.63 -9.08
CA VAL A 184 -10.60 0.64 -7.64
C VAL A 184 -10.84 -0.75 -7.08
N ASN A 185 -9.79 -1.40 -6.58
CA ASN A 185 -9.83 -2.75 -6.05
C ASN A 185 -9.16 -2.85 -4.69
N CYS A 186 -9.42 -3.92 -3.98
CA CYS A 186 -8.85 -4.21 -2.67
C CYS A 186 -8.10 -5.54 -2.68
N LEU A 187 -6.85 -5.53 -2.19
CA LEU A 187 -6.08 -6.72 -1.91
C LEU A 187 -6.15 -7.01 -0.41
N ARG A 188 -6.84 -8.09 -0.02
CA ARG A 188 -6.95 -8.53 1.36
C ARG A 188 -5.82 -9.52 1.67
N ILE A 189 -4.97 -9.16 2.62
CA ILE A 189 -3.88 -10.01 3.09
C ILE A 189 -4.42 -10.93 4.19
N GLU A 190 -4.37 -12.24 3.96
CA GLU A 190 -4.72 -13.29 4.93
C GLU A 190 -3.51 -14.15 5.33
N LEU A 191 -2.38 -13.93 4.68
CA LEU A 191 -1.11 -14.59 4.96
C LEU A 191 -0.23 -13.69 5.82
N THR A 192 0.61 -14.28 6.65
CA THR A 192 1.57 -13.51 7.43
C THR A 192 2.80 -13.22 6.59
N ILE A 193 3.03 -11.95 6.32
CA ILE A 193 4.18 -11.47 5.53
C ILE A 193 5.26 -10.98 6.49
N LEU A 194 6.46 -11.51 6.38
CA LEU A 194 7.60 -11.05 7.15
C LEU A 194 8.08 -9.70 6.60
N THR A 195 8.11 -8.70 7.49
CA THR A 195 8.66 -7.37 7.20
C THR A 195 9.55 -6.94 8.35
N GLU A 196 10.49 -6.05 8.10
CA GLU A 196 11.41 -5.53 9.13
C GLU A 196 10.64 -4.96 10.34
N GLY A 197 9.50 -4.28 10.08
CA GLY A 197 8.65 -3.72 11.13
C GLY A 197 7.96 -4.78 11.97
N PHE A 198 7.54 -5.88 11.37
CA PHE A 198 6.93 -6.99 12.08
C PHE A 198 7.99 -7.85 12.79
N GLU A 199 9.10 -8.15 12.12
CA GLU A 199 10.23 -8.90 12.68
C GLU A 199 10.76 -8.25 13.98
N ALA A 200 10.85 -6.92 14.02
CA ALA A 200 11.27 -6.18 15.21
C ALA A 200 10.33 -6.33 16.43
N THR A 201 9.12 -6.86 16.23
CA THR A 201 8.16 -7.15 17.32
C THR A 201 8.21 -8.59 17.80
N LEU A 202 8.92 -9.46 17.10
CA LEU A 202 8.99 -10.89 17.40
C LEU A 202 10.15 -11.21 18.35
N PRO A 203 10.02 -12.24 19.21
CA PRO A 203 11.16 -12.79 19.94
C PRO A 203 12.26 -13.26 19.00
N ALA A 204 13.54 -13.17 19.44
CA ALA A 204 14.69 -13.51 18.61
C ALA A 204 14.66 -14.95 18.05
N ASN A 205 14.07 -15.89 18.80
CA ASN A 205 13.96 -17.30 18.46
C ASN A 205 12.57 -17.69 17.89
N PHE A 206 11.74 -16.71 17.52
CA PHE A 206 10.41 -16.98 16.96
C PHE A 206 10.56 -17.67 15.59
N ASP A 207 9.84 -18.76 15.37
CA ASP A 207 9.84 -19.46 14.09
C ASP A 207 9.03 -18.68 13.04
N THR A 208 9.70 -18.16 12.03
CA THR A 208 9.11 -17.44 10.90
C THR A 208 9.01 -18.27 9.62
N SER A 209 9.23 -19.59 9.71
CA SER A 209 9.25 -20.49 8.54
C SER A 209 7.92 -20.56 7.78
N ALA A 210 6.81 -20.25 8.45
CA ALA A 210 5.49 -20.18 7.85
C ALA A 210 5.15 -18.78 7.26
N PHE A 211 6.06 -17.80 7.39
CA PHE A 211 5.81 -16.45 6.90
C PHE A 211 6.23 -16.31 5.45
N GLU A 212 5.48 -15.50 4.72
CA GLU A 212 5.69 -15.26 3.29
C GLU A 212 6.67 -14.11 3.05
N ASP A 213 7.40 -14.19 1.93
CA ASP A 213 8.18 -13.07 1.39
C ASP A 213 7.25 -11.97 0.85
N ALA A 214 7.64 -10.71 1.05
CA ALA A 214 6.84 -9.55 0.63
C ALA A 214 6.64 -9.46 -0.91
N GLY A 215 7.43 -10.17 -1.71
CA GLY A 215 7.29 -10.21 -3.16
C GLY A 215 5.95 -10.78 -3.65
N ILE A 216 5.25 -11.58 -2.83
CA ILE A 216 3.89 -12.04 -3.16
C ILE A 216 2.92 -10.86 -3.34
N MET A 217 3.13 -9.78 -2.60
CA MET A 217 2.34 -8.54 -2.73
C MET A 217 2.59 -7.88 -4.09
N SER A 218 3.82 -7.90 -4.56
CA SER A 218 4.19 -7.34 -5.87
C SER A 218 3.54 -8.12 -7.00
N ASP A 219 3.50 -9.45 -6.94
CA ASP A 219 2.81 -10.28 -7.93
C ASP A 219 1.32 -9.90 -8.01
N ALA A 220 0.65 -9.78 -6.85
CA ALA A 220 -0.77 -9.42 -6.77
C ALA A 220 -1.05 -8.00 -7.29
N VAL A 221 -0.23 -7.02 -6.91
CA VAL A 221 -0.36 -5.62 -7.36
C VAL A 221 -0.14 -5.52 -8.86
N LEU A 222 0.87 -6.20 -9.40
CA LEU A 222 1.15 -6.22 -10.84
C LEU A 222 0.05 -6.93 -11.63
N TRP A 223 -0.56 -7.96 -11.06
CA TRP A 223 -1.72 -8.60 -11.68
C TRP A 223 -2.89 -7.61 -11.82
N PHE A 224 -3.25 -6.91 -10.73
CA PHE A 224 -4.31 -5.89 -10.77
C PHE A 224 -3.97 -4.74 -11.75
N ALA A 225 -2.72 -4.30 -11.78
CA ALA A 225 -2.27 -3.22 -12.67
C ALA A 225 -2.44 -3.54 -14.16
N ARG A 226 -2.49 -4.84 -14.51
CA ARG A 226 -2.67 -5.33 -15.88
C ARG A 226 -4.12 -5.64 -16.24
N GLN A 227 -5.03 -5.63 -15.25
CA GLN A 227 -6.44 -5.94 -15.51
C GLN A 227 -7.09 -4.79 -16.30
N PRO A 228 -8.12 -5.10 -17.13
CA PRO A 228 -8.94 -4.08 -17.75
C PRO A 228 -9.71 -3.26 -16.69
N LEU A 229 -10.16 -2.05 -17.05
CA LEU A 229 -10.85 -1.14 -16.11
C LEU A 229 -12.18 -1.69 -15.57
N GLU A 230 -12.77 -2.66 -16.28
CA GLU A 230 -13.99 -3.36 -15.88
C GLU A 230 -13.77 -4.26 -14.64
N VAL A 231 -12.53 -4.66 -14.37
CA VAL A 231 -12.15 -5.35 -13.13
C VAL A 231 -12.01 -4.32 -12.03
N THR A 232 -13.12 -3.96 -11.44
CA THR A 232 -13.25 -2.94 -10.40
C THR A 232 -14.21 -3.39 -9.30
N GLY A 233 -14.05 -2.87 -8.08
CA GLY A 233 -14.86 -3.20 -6.91
C GLY A 233 -14.58 -4.58 -6.32
N ARG A 234 -13.50 -5.23 -6.72
CA ARG A 234 -13.13 -6.56 -6.23
C ARG A 234 -12.38 -6.46 -4.91
N ILE A 235 -12.70 -7.39 -4.02
CA ILE A 235 -11.91 -7.70 -2.83
C ILE A 235 -11.34 -9.09 -3.08
N VAL A 236 -10.03 -9.17 -3.30
CA VAL A 236 -9.34 -10.42 -3.69
C VAL A 236 -8.29 -10.73 -2.63
N THR A 237 -8.15 -12.00 -2.27
CA THR A 237 -7.13 -12.45 -1.32
C THR A 237 -5.88 -12.93 -2.05
N LEU A 238 -4.75 -12.99 -1.34
CA LEU A 238 -3.53 -13.61 -1.87
C LEU A 238 -3.75 -15.10 -2.14
N GLY A 239 -4.54 -15.78 -1.29
CA GLY A 239 -4.90 -17.18 -1.47
C GLY A 239 -5.73 -17.43 -2.73
N ASP A 240 -6.70 -16.55 -3.02
CA ASP A 240 -7.47 -16.61 -4.28
C ASP A 240 -6.56 -16.49 -5.50
N LEU A 241 -5.61 -15.54 -5.46
CA LEU A 241 -4.65 -15.32 -6.55
C LEU A 241 -3.66 -16.48 -6.68
N ARG A 242 -3.26 -17.08 -5.54
CA ARG A 242 -2.40 -18.27 -5.53
C ARG A 242 -3.13 -19.49 -6.13
N ALA A 243 -4.38 -19.70 -5.77
CA ALA A 243 -5.21 -20.78 -6.33
C ALA A 243 -5.38 -20.66 -7.86
N GLN A 244 -5.33 -19.43 -8.38
CA GLN A 244 -5.36 -19.13 -9.82
C GLN A 244 -3.98 -19.18 -10.49
N GLY A 245 -2.89 -19.47 -9.76
CA GLY A 245 -1.53 -19.46 -10.29
C GLY A 245 -0.99 -18.06 -10.63
N VAL A 246 -1.62 -17.01 -10.11
CA VAL A 246 -1.25 -15.60 -10.39
C VAL A 246 -0.05 -15.16 -9.58
N VAL A 247 -0.02 -15.51 -8.29
CA VAL A 247 1.09 -15.17 -7.40
C VAL A 247 1.97 -16.39 -7.18
N ARG A 248 3.25 -16.12 -6.88
CA ARG A 248 4.26 -17.15 -6.64
C ARG A 248 3.82 -18.18 -5.59
N PRO A 249 4.29 -19.43 -5.68
CA PRO A 249 4.09 -20.43 -4.63
C PRO A 249 4.69 -19.94 -3.30
N PRO A 250 4.36 -20.58 -2.16
CA PRO A 250 4.90 -20.22 -0.85
C PRO A 250 6.43 -20.11 -0.89
N THR A 251 6.96 -18.95 -0.61
CA THR A 251 8.39 -18.69 -0.46
C THR A 251 8.66 -18.38 1.00
N ARG A 252 9.49 -19.20 1.66
CA ARG A 252 9.86 -18.95 3.04
C ARG A 252 10.61 -17.62 3.14
N ALA A 253 10.09 -16.74 3.98
CA ALA A 253 10.78 -15.50 4.28
C ALA A 253 12.05 -15.81 5.09
N THR A 254 13.15 -15.19 4.71
CA THR A 254 14.39 -15.24 5.50
C THR A 254 14.48 -13.99 6.35
N ARG A 255 14.86 -14.14 7.64
CA ARG A 255 15.12 -12.99 8.52
C ARG A 255 16.22 -12.10 7.94
N SER A 256 16.05 -10.80 8.03
CA SER A 256 17.12 -9.85 7.82
C SER A 256 18.19 -10.07 8.90
N ARG A 257 19.44 -10.31 8.50
CA ARG A 257 20.58 -10.46 9.40
C ARG A 257 21.05 -9.12 9.90
#